data_f0c501bec57255f0b9941067e6afa7af
#
_entry.id   f0c501bec57255f0b9941067e6afa7af
#
_cell.length_a   1.000
_cell.length_b   1.000
_cell.length_c   1.000
_cell.angle_alpha   90.00
_cell.angle_beta   90.00
_cell.angle_gamma   90.00
#
_symmetry.space_group_name_H-M   'P 1'
#
loop_
_entity.id
_entity.type
_entity.pdbx_description
1 polymer ?
#
loop_
_entity_poly.entity_id
_entity_poly.type
_entity_poly.pdbx_seq_one_letter_code
_entity_poly.pdbx_strand_id
1 'polypeptide(L)'
;MTKFESEIKKALHSKEKIFSFISNFNNFKDLVPQDKIKDWQSTEDTCRFKVDGIGEAGLKIVEKEPAKTVKYSTDGKVPFNFYLWVQLKQVAENDTRIKLTLKADLNPMMKMMVGKHVDKFLNMLGDAIAGYHYEDHC
;
A
#
# COMPACT_ATOMS: atom_id res chain seq x y z
N MET A 1 0.11 18.91 2.62
CA MET A 1 0.15 17.51 3.08
C MET A 1 1.59 17.05 3.28
N THR A 2 1.80 16.20 4.24
CA THR A 2 3.11 15.59 4.48
C THR A 2 3.33 14.42 3.53
N LYS A 3 4.47 14.39 2.86
CA LYS A 3 4.80 13.36 1.87
C LYS A 3 5.78 12.35 2.46
N PHE A 4 5.49 11.08 2.27
CA PHE A 4 6.37 9.96 2.62
C PHE A 4 6.61 9.12 1.37
N GLU A 5 7.83 8.60 1.22
CA GLU A 5 8.18 7.75 0.09
C GLU A 5 8.95 6.53 0.57
N SER A 6 8.64 5.37 0.01
CA SER A 6 9.44 4.18 0.24
C SER A 6 10.71 4.23 -0.59
N GLU A 7 11.68 3.38 -0.25
CA GLU A 7 12.77 3.07 -1.16
C GLU A 7 12.22 2.35 -2.40
N ILE A 8 12.97 2.38 -3.48
CA ILE A 8 12.60 1.65 -4.69
C ILE A 8 12.90 0.17 -4.46
N LYS A 9 11.87 -0.68 -4.67
CA LYS A 9 11.97 -2.13 -4.47
C LYS A 9 12.00 -2.83 -5.81
N LYS A 10 12.73 -3.95 -5.89
CA LYS A 10 12.85 -4.76 -7.09
C LYS A 10 11.99 -6.01 -6.96
N ALA A 11 11.10 -6.25 -7.93
CA ALA A 11 10.28 -7.44 -8.02
C ALA A 11 10.63 -8.21 -9.30
N LEU A 12 10.84 -9.52 -9.18
CA LEU A 12 11.17 -10.38 -10.31
C LEU A 12 9.92 -10.89 -11.00
N HIS A 13 9.03 -9.96 -11.37
CA HIS A 13 7.74 -10.23 -12.00
C HIS A 13 7.38 -9.11 -12.97
N SER A 14 6.46 -9.39 -13.89
CA SER A 14 5.98 -8.37 -14.82
C SER A 14 5.11 -7.35 -14.11
N LYS A 15 5.07 -6.13 -14.64
CA LYS A 15 4.21 -5.06 -14.09
C LYS A 15 2.73 -5.43 -14.14
N GLU A 16 2.31 -6.20 -15.14
CA GLU A 16 0.93 -6.63 -15.30
C GLU A 16 0.48 -7.55 -14.16
N LYS A 17 1.32 -8.49 -13.76
CA LYS A 17 1.03 -9.39 -12.63
C LYS A 17 0.90 -8.62 -11.32
N ILE A 18 1.83 -7.71 -11.08
CA ILE A 18 1.84 -6.90 -9.86
C ILE A 18 0.62 -5.98 -9.85
N PHE A 19 0.34 -5.31 -10.97
CA PHE A 19 -0.79 -4.39 -11.09
C PHE A 19 -2.12 -5.09 -10.84
N SER A 20 -2.32 -6.26 -11.43
CA SER A 20 -3.53 -7.06 -11.22
C SER A 20 -3.72 -7.40 -9.74
N PHE A 21 -2.63 -7.76 -9.07
CA PHE A 21 -2.66 -8.13 -7.65
C PHE A 21 -3.01 -6.95 -6.74
N ILE A 22 -2.34 -5.81 -6.93
CA ILE A 22 -2.55 -4.62 -6.07
C ILE A 22 -3.84 -3.86 -6.38
N SER A 23 -4.52 -4.22 -7.46
CA SER A 23 -5.81 -3.63 -7.83
C SER A 23 -7.00 -4.30 -7.15
N ASN A 24 -6.75 -5.22 -6.23
CA ASN A 24 -7.79 -5.96 -5.51
C ASN A 24 -7.41 -6.07 -4.03
N PHE A 25 -8.17 -5.40 -3.16
CA PHE A 25 -7.89 -5.41 -1.72
C PHE A 25 -8.02 -6.81 -1.08
N ASN A 26 -8.74 -7.72 -1.69
CA ASN A 26 -8.82 -9.09 -1.18
C ASN A 26 -7.46 -9.79 -1.18
N ASN A 27 -6.52 -9.32 -2.00
CA ASN A 27 -5.15 -9.84 -2.06
C ASN A 27 -4.25 -9.26 -0.97
N PHE A 28 -4.61 -8.13 -0.39
CA PHE A 28 -3.77 -7.41 0.58
C PHE A 28 -3.69 -8.10 1.93
N LYS A 29 -4.66 -8.94 2.26
CA LYS A 29 -4.66 -9.66 3.54
C LYS A 29 -3.35 -10.41 3.77
N ASP A 30 -2.78 -10.98 2.71
CA ASP A 30 -1.53 -11.74 2.79
C ASP A 30 -0.27 -10.86 2.74
N LEU A 31 -0.42 -9.57 2.40
CA LEU A 31 0.70 -8.63 2.32
C LEU A 31 0.95 -7.89 3.62
N VAL A 32 -0.08 -7.68 4.43
CA VAL A 32 0.03 -6.84 5.62
C VAL A 32 0.51 -7.65 6.82
N PRO A 33 1.24 -7.01 7.76
CA PRO A 33 1.73 -7.71 8.95
C PRO A 33 0.57 -8.04 9.89
N GLN A 34 0.38 -9.34 10.17
CA GLN A 34 -0.75 -9.84 10.95
C GLN A 34 -0.69 -9.45 12.44
N ASP A 35 0.49 -9.10 12.94
CA ASP A 35 0.67 -8.66 14.31
C ASP A 35 0.28 -7.19 14.51
N LYS A 36 0.21 -6.40 13.44
CA LYS A 36 -0.08 -4.96 13.50
C LYS A 36 -1.40 -4.58 12.85
N ILE A 37 -1.84 -5.34 11.84
CA ILE A 37 -3.07 -5.09 11.11
C ILE A 37 -4.07 -6.19 11.46
N LYS A 38 -5.19 -5.81 12.04
CA LYS A 38 -6.20 -6.76 12.54
C LYS A 38 -7.57 -6.45 11.95
N ASP A 39 -8.46 -7.45 12.03
CA ASP A 39 -9.86 -7.33 11.62
C ASP A 39 -10.01 -6.88 10.18
N TRP A 40 -9.20 -7.45 9.29
CA TRP A 40 -9.23 -7.13 7.88
C TRP A 40 -10.56 -7.55 7.25
N GLN A 41 -11.24 -6.57 6.64
CA GLN A 41 -12.45 -6.79 5.87
C GLN A 41 -12.27 -6.08 4.53
N SER A 42 -12.56 -6.76 3.43
CA SER A 42 -12.32 -6.16 2.11
C SER A 42 -13.35 -6.61 1.09
N THR A 43 -13.50 -5.75 0.08
CA THR A 43 -14.05 -6.08 -1.23
C THR A 43 -12.90 -5.90 -2.23
N GLU A 44 -13.18 -6.00 -3.51
CA GLU A 44 -12.16 -5.73 -4.53
C GLU A 44 -11.62 -4.30 -4.42
N ASP A 45 -12.51 -3.32 -4.22
CA ASP A 45 -12.17 -1.89 -4.29
C ASP A 45 -12.05 -1.18 -2.95
N THR A 46 -12.47 -1.82 -1.84
CA THR A 46 -12.48 -1.20 -0.53
C THR A 46 -11.95 -2.14 0.54
N CYS A 47 -11.46 -1.57 1.65
CA CYS A 47 -11.09 -2.36 2.82
C CYS A 47 -11.25 -1.56 4.10
N ARG A 48 -11.38 -2.29 5.21
CA ARG A 48 -11.33 -1.73 6.56
C ARG A 48 -10.50 -2.66 7.45
N PHE A 49 -9.79 -2.04 8.37
CA PHE A 49 -8.89 -2.79 9.26
C PHE A 49 -8.57 -1.95 10.49
N LYS A 50 -7.94 -2.59 11.47
CA LYS A 50 -7.45 -1.89 12.68
C LYS A 50 -5.93 -1.94 12.68
N VAL A 51 -5.32 -0.79 12.96
CA VAL A 51 -3.86 -0.67 13.09
C VAL A 51 -3.53 -0.53 14.57
N ASP A 52 -2.69 -1.43 15.06
CA ASP A 52 -2.28 -1.43 16.47
C ASP A 52 -1.61 -0.10 16.83
N GLY A 53 -2.13 0.53 17.90
CA GLY A 53 -1.62 1.82 18.38
C GLY A 53 -2.12 3.06 17.62
N ILE A 54 -2.86 2.91 16.53
CA ILE A 54 -3.34 4.02 15.71
C ILE A 54 -4.87 4.09 15.67
N GLY A 55 -5.52 2.94 15.43
CA GLY A 55 -6.97 2.86 15.38
C GLY A 55 -7.50 2.27 14.09
N GLU A 56 -8.79 2.45 13.85
CA GLU A 56 -9.46 1.91 12.69
C GLU A 56 -9.20 2.76 11.45
N ALA A 57 -8.99 2.10 10.30
CA ALA A 57 -8.75 2.77 9.03
C ALA A 57 -9.51 2.07 7.91
N GLY A 58 -9.77 2.81 6.86
CA GLY A 58 -10.39 2.30 5.65
C GLY A 58 -9.75 2.91 4.42
N LEU A 59 -9.70 2.13 3.34
CA LEU A 59 -9.16 2.57 2.07
C LEU A 59 -10.09 2.19 0.94
N LYS A 60 -10.02 2.96 -0.14
CA LYS A 60 -10.70 2.65 -1.41
C LYS A 60 -9.75 2.94 -2.56
N ILE A 61 -9.88 2.18 -3.64
CA ILE A 61 -9.15 2.45 -4.87
C ILE A 61 -9.88 3.57 -5.59
N VAL A 62 -9.18 4.68 -5.88
CA VAL A 62 -9.79 5.85 -6.53
C VAL A 62 -9.29 6.05 -7.95
N GLU A 63 -8.15 5.47 -8.30
CA GLU A 63 -7.59 5.62 -9.64
C GLU A 63 -6.70 4.43 -9.97
N LYS A 64 -6.82 3.93 -11.20
CA LYS A 64 -5.99 2.86 -11.75
C LYS A 64 -5.43 3.32 -13.08
N GLU A 65 -4.12 3.44 -13.18
CA GLU A 65 -3.43 3.67 -14.45
C GLU A 65 -2.80 2.34 -14.86
N PRO A 66 -3.34 1.65 -15.89
CA PRO A 66 -2.97 0.27 -16.19
C PRO A 66 -1.47 0.00 -16.24
N ALA A 67 -1.03 -0.96 -15.43
CA ALA A 67 0.35 -1.43 -15.32
C ALA A 67 1.36 -0.33 -14.93
N LYS A 68 0.88 0.80 -14.40
CA LYS A 68 1.74 1.91 -13.95
C LYS A 68 1.51 2.29 -12.50
N THR A 69 0.26 2.61 -12.14
CA THR A 69 -0.03 3.16 -10.82
C THR A 69 -1.42 2.77 -10.35
N VAL A 70 -1.53 2.49 -9.06
CA VAL A 70 -2.82 2.41 -8.37
C VAL A 70 -2.80 3.46 -7.27
N LYS A 71 -3.87 4.26 -7.21
CA LYS A 71 -4.04 5.29 -6.18
C LYS A 71 -5.16 4.87 -5.24
N TYR A 72 -4.85 4.92 -3.95
CA TYR A 72 -5.79 4.62 -2.88
C TYR A 72 -6.05 5.87 -2.06
N SER A 73 -7.25 5.98 -1.50
CA SER A 73 -7.64 7.08 -0.62
C SER A 73 -8.22 6.51 0.66
N THR A 74 -8.12 7.25 1.75
CA THR A 74 -8.84 6.89 2.97
C THR A 74 -10.35 6.92 2.71
N ASP A 75 -11.06 6.00 3.34
CA ASP A 75 -12.51 5.83 3.18
C ASP A 75 -13.17 5.74 4.55
N GLY A 76 -14.21 6.54 4.77
CA GLY A 76 -14.93 6.56 6.02
C GLY A 76 -14.15 7.22 7.15
N LYS A 77 -14.45 6.77 8.39
CA LYS A 77 -13.82 7.34 9.59
C LYS A 77 -12.41 6.82 9.76
N VAL A 78 -11.45 7.75 9.82
CA VAL A 78 -10.02 7.44 9.93
C VAL A 78 -9.36 8.45 10.88
N PRO A 79 -8.20 8.11 11.50
CA PRO A 79 -7.48 9.05 12.36
C PRO A 79 -6.98 10.29 11.60
N PHE A 80 -6.59 10.14 10.35
CA PHE A 80 -6.19 11.24 9.47
C PHE A 80 -6.38 10.79 8.02
N ASN A 81 -6.64 11.75 7.14
CA ASN A 81 -6.82 11.47 5.72
C ASN A 81 -5.49 11.36 4.99
N PHE A 82 -5.39 10.43 4.04
CA PHE A 82 -4.20 10.30 3.21
C PHE A 82 -4.54 9.68 1.86
N TYR A 83 -3.57 9.84 0.94
CA TYR A 83 -3.55 9.15 -0.36
C TYR A 83 -2.31 8.28 -0.41
N LEU A 84 -2.45 7.10 -0.98
CA LEU A 84 -1.34 6.16 -1.20
C LEU A 84 -1.25 5.84 -2.68
N TRP A 85 -0.06 5.95 -3.25
CA TRP A 85 0.22 5.52 -4.62
C TRP A 85 1.18 4.35 -4.59
N VAL A 86 0.86 3.30 -5.34
CA VAL A 86 1.81 2.23 -5.64
C VAL A 86 2.20 2.40 -7.11
N GLN A 87 3.46 2.72 -7.35
CA GLN A 87 3.98 3.07 -8.66
C GLN A 87 4.86 1.94 -9.18
N LEU A 88 4.62 1.55 -10.44
CA LEU A 88 5.31 0.43 -11.07
C LEU A 88 6.07 0.90 -12.31
N LYS A 89 7.31 0.43 -12.47
CA LYS A 89 8.10 0.69 -13.68
C LYS A 89 8.88 -0.57 -14.04
N GLN A 90 8.49 -1.21 -15.13
CA GLN A 90 9.21 -2.39 -15.63
C GLN A 90 10.44 -1.93 -16.40
N VAL A 91 11.62 -2.41 -16.00
CA VAL A 91 12.90 -2.02 -16.59
C VAL A 91 13.50 -3.13 -17.46
N ALA A 92 13.03 -4.36 -17.30
CA ALA A 92 13.44 -5.52 -18.08
C ALA A 92 12.37 -6.60 -17.97
N GLU A 93 12.50 -7.69 -18.73
CA GLU A 93 11.59 -8.82 -18.60
C GLU A 93 11.64 -9.36 -17.16
N ASN A 94 10.49 -9.49 -16.52
CA ASN A 94 10.38 -9.94 -15.12
C ASN A 94 11.24 -9.13 -14.14
N ASP A 95 11.41 -7.84 -14.40
CA ASP A 95 12.10 -6.93 -13.49
C ASP A 95 11.32 -5.62 -13.43
N THR A 96 10.52 -5.48 -12.38
CA THR A 96 9.69 -4.30 -12.15
C THR A 96 10.15 -3.60 -10.88
N ARG A 97 10.30 -2.28 -10.98
CA ARG A 97 10.62 -1.45 -9.82
C ARG A 97 9.35 -0.90 -9.22
N ILE A 98 9.27 -0.93 -7.89
CA ILE A 98 8.09 -0.55 -7.12
C ILE A 98 8.45 0.56 -6.17
N LYS A 99 7.64 1.61 -6.16
CA LYS A 99 7.79 2.71 -5.21
C LYS A 99 6.43 3.06 -4.65
N LEU A 100 6.36 3.25 -3.34
CA LEU A 100 5.14 3.70 -2.66
C LEU A 100 5.32 5.14 -2.22
N THR A 101 4.28 5.94 -2.47
CA THR A 101 4.23 7.33 -2.04
C THR A 101 2.95 7.53 -1.25
N LEU A 102 3.05 8.19 -0.10
CA LEU A 102 1.90 8.50 0.74
C LEU A 102 1.92 9.98 1.07
N LYS A 103 0.77 10.65 0.88
CA LYS A 103 0.58 12.03 1.29
C LYS A 103 -0.52 12.08 2.33
N ALA A 104 -0.20 12.56 3.52
CA ALA A 104 -1.09 12.55 4.65
C ALA A 104 -1.35 13.97 5.18
N ASP A 105 -2.58 14.20 5.62
CA ASP A 105 -2.97 15.45 6.26
C ASP A 105 -2.66 15.34 7.75
N LEU A 106 -1.45 15.78 8.12
CA LEU A 106 -0.93 15.67 9.48
C LEU A 106 -0.56 17.06 10.01
N ASN A 107 -1.00 17.35 11.25
CA ASN A 107 -0.47 18.51 11.96
C ASN A 107 0.93 18.16 12.51
N PRO A 108 1.72 19.15 12.99
CA PRO A 108 3.09 18.88 13.45
C PRO A 108 3.19 17.83 14.55
N MET A 109 2.24 17.80 15.48
CA MET A 109 2.23 16.81 16.57
C MET A 109 2.00 15.40 16.01
N MET A 110 1.02 15.23 15.15
CA MET A 110 0.73 13.93 14.52
C MET A 110 1.90 13.46 13.68
N LYS A 111 2.55 14.37 12.95
CA LYS A 111 3.74 14.06 12.16
C LYS A 111 4.86 13.48 13.03
N MET A 112 5.08 14.05 14.21
CA MET A 112 6.06 13.54 15.16
C MET A 112 5.69 12.17 15.70
N MET A 113 4.37 11.94 15.96
CA MET A 113 3.89 10.70 16.55
C MET A 113 3.89 9.53 15.56
N VAL A 114 3.51 9.76 14.31
CA VAL A 114 3.27 8.68 13.35
C VAL A 114 4.29 8.60 12.21
N GLY A 115 5.11 9.64 12.01
CA GLY A 115 6.00 9.71 10.84
C GLY A 115 6.91 8.51 10.67
N LYS A 116 7.57 8.06 11.73
CA LYS A 116 8.46 6.88 11.67
C LYS A 116 7.69 5.61 11.37
N HIS A 117 6.47 5.49 11.89
CA HIS A 117 5.62 4.33 11.65
C HIS A 117 5.16 4.29 10.19
N VAL A 118 4.87 5.44 9.59
CA VAL A 118 4.48 5.54 8.18
C VAL A 118 5.64 5.12 7.28
N ASP A 119 6.84 5.67 7.50
CA ASP A 119 8.02 5.30 6.72
C ASP A 119 8.28 3.79 6.78
N LYS A 120 8.26 3.23 7.97
CA LYS A 120 8.50 1.82 8.19
C LYS A 120 7.42 0.96 7.52
N PHE A 121 6.17 1.38 7.61
CA PHE A 121 5.05 0.69 6.98
C PHE A 121 5.18 0.68 5.45
N LEU A 122 5.51 1.82 4.85
CA LEU A 122 5.67 1.92 3.40
C LEU A 122 6.78 0.99 2.89
N ASN A 123 7.92 0.97 3.56
CA ASN A 123 9.03 0.10 3.15
C ASN A 123 8.67 -1.37 3.35
N MET A 124 7.98 -1.70 4.43
CA MET A 124 7.53 -3.06 4.70
C MET A 124 6.52 -3.53 3.66
N LEU A 125 5.55 -2.69 3.31
CA LEU A 125 4.56 -3.00 2.29
C LEU A 125 5.22 -3.15 0.91
N GLY A 126 6.16 -2.27 0.59
CA GLY A 126 6.94 -2.36 -0.65
C GLY A 126 7.72 -3.68 -0.74
N ASP A 127 8.36 -4.09 0.34
CA ASP A 127 9.08 -5.37 0.40
C ASP A 127 8.11 -6.56 0.24
N ALA A 128 6.93 -6.48 0.85
CA ALA A 128 5.93 -7.54 0.75
C ALA A 128 5.41 -7.68 -0.68
N ILE A 129 5.14 -6.57 -1.35
CA ILE A 129 4.70 -6.57 -2.76
C ILE A 129 5.82 -7.13 -3.65
N ALA A 130 7.05 -6.68 -3.44
CA ALA A 130 8.20 -7.11 -4.25
C ALA A 130 8.52 -8.60 -4.07
N GLY A 131 8.36 -9.12 -2.85
CA GLY A 131 8.71 -10.50 -2.51
C GLY A 131 7.58 -11.51 -2.64
N TYR A 132 6.39 -11.10 -3.04
CA TYR A 132 5.23 -12.00 -3.13
C TYR A 132 5.39 -12.99 -4.28
N HIS A 133 4.92 -14.22 -4.06
CA HIS A 133 5.00 -15.31 -5.06
C HIS A 133 3.77 -15.28 -5.97
N TYR A 134 3.80 -14.43 -6.99
CA TYR A 134 2.65 -14.20 -7.87
C TYR A 134 2.22 -15.43 -8.67
N GLU A 135 3.14 -16.32 -8.98
CA GLU A 135 2.83 -17.57 -9.68
C GLU A 135 1.93 -18.48 -8.85
N ASP A 136 2.08 -18.47 -7.54
CA ASP A 136 1.29 -19.30 -6.63
C ASP A 136 -0.13 -18.77 -6.42
N HIS A 137 -0.38 -17.54 -6.86
CA HIS A 137 -1.67 -16.87 -6.68
C HIS A 137 -2.64 -17.12 -7.83
N CYS A 138 -2.17 -17.56 -8.97
CA CYS A 138 -3.02 -17.79 -10.15
C CYS A 138 -3.97 -18.96 -9.94
#